data_967ffd0c703680c3f81fa038ce82e37b
#
_entry.id   967ffd0c703680c3f81fa038ce82e37b
#
_cell.length_a   1.000
_cell.length_b   1.000
_cell.length_c   1.000
_cell.angle_alpha   90.00
_cell.angle_beta   90.00
_cell.angle_gamma   90.00
#
_symmetry.space_group_name_H-M   'P 1'
#
loop_
_entity.id
_entity.type
_entity.pdbx_description
1 polymer ?
#
loop_
_entity_poly.entity_id
_entity_poly.type
_entity_poly.pdbx_seq_one_letter_code
_entity_poly.pdbx_strand_id
1 'polypeptide(L)'
;MKKAWSILPDEWKPILKERGMRAFRADQILQALYRDYITDWDQATTLPKDFREQLKTEFPITKTKTLEVSKSSDGTQKLLIGLEDGESVETVLIPATGRFTQCISTQVGCGMGCAFCASGARGVVRSLTADEIVAEYMAGRALGEITNIVVMGMGEPFANYDETMRALKLINAGRGPNLGARHITLSTCGVVPGFAKLAAEGIQFELSVSLHAPNDALRDELMPVNKKWPINELLAACAAYTKATKRIITFEYTVIKGVNDSRECAEELARQVKRVPMAKVNLIPLSPVSHRPDFKTPDERTMLMFLDVLMKNHVQTMLRRSRGKDADAACGQLRLRRLDG
;
A
#
# COMPACT_ATOMS: atom_id res chain seq x y z
N MET A 1 -2.06 23.62 -8.03
CA MET A 1 -3.44 23.47 -8.56
C MET A 1 -4.00 22.17 -8.02
N LYS A 2 -5.24 22.16 -7.49
CA LYS A 2 -5.86 20.91 -7.00
C LYS A 2 -6.31 20.06 -8.18
N LYS A 3 -5.99 18.80 -8.21
CA LYS A 3 -6.48 17.83 -9.21
C LYS A 3 -7.83 17.26 -8.78
N ALA A 4 -8.68 16.86 -9.72
CA ALA A 4 -10.03 16.36 -9.45
C ALA A 4 -10.04 15.16 -8.50
N TRP A 5 -9.14 14.21 -8.68
CA TRP A 5 -9.00 13.02 -7.83
C TRP A 5 -8.35 13.27 -6.47
N SER A 6 -7.99 14.51 -6.13
CA SER A 6 -7.57 14.89 -4.77
C SER A 6 -8.68 15.53 -3.94
N ILE A 7 -9.88 15.74 -4.50
CA ILE A 7 -10.99 16.44 -3.85
C ILE A 7 -11.95 15.42 -3.23
N LEU A 8 -12.15 15.48 -1.92
CA LEU A 8 -13.09 14.60 -1.23
C LEU A 8 -14.54 14.90 -1.68
N PRO A 9 -15.44 13.91 -1.72
CA PRO A 9 -16.81 14.09 -2.18
C PRO A 9 -17.55 15.28 -1.54
N ASP A 10 -17.35 15.49 -0.24
CA ASP A 10 -18.03 16.59 0.48
C ASP A 10 -17.38 17.96 0.23
N GLU A 11 -16.15 18.01 -0.24
CA GLU A 11 -15.46 19.25 -0.61
C GLU A 11 -16.00 19.87 -1.90
N TRP A 12 -16.64 19.06 -2.78
CA TRP A 12 -17.22 19.58 -4.02
C TRP A 12 -18.36 20.57 -3.79
N LYS A 13 -19.20 20.35 -2.79
CA LYS A 13 -20.35 21.24 -2.50
C LYS A 13 -19.94 22.69 -2.20
N PRO A 14 -19.00 22.97 -1.27
CA PRO A 14 -18.52 24.33 -1.03
C PRO A 14 -17.83 24.93 -2.27
N ILE A 15 -17.02 24.14 -2.98
CA ILE A 15 -16.36 24.56 -4.23
C ILE A 15 -17.41 25.04 -5.27
N LEU A 16 -18.49 24.30 -5.43
CA LEU A 16 -19.55 24.65 -6.39
C LEU A 16 -20.36 25.87 -5.93
N LYS A 17 -20.61 25.98 -4.63
CA LYS A 17 -21.32 27.13 -4.06
C LYS A 17 -20.57 28.46 -4.30
N GLU A 18 -19.27 28.47 -4.10
CA GLU A 18 -18.40 29.64 -4.38
C GLU A 18 -18.47 30.09 -5.85
N ARG A 19 -18.81 29.18 -6.77
CA ARG A 19 -18.96 29.43 -8.22
C ARG A 19 -20.40 29.67 -8.66
N GLY A 20 -21.34 29.83 -7.71
CA GLY A 20 -22.76 30.01 -8.00
C GLY A 20 -23.45 28.78 -8.59
N MET A 21 -22.81 27.61 -8.50
CA MET A 21 -23.32 26.36 -9.05
C MET A 21 -24.24 25.65 -8.06
N ARG A 22 -25.25 24.92 -8.58
CA ARG A 22 -26.17 24.13 -7.76
C ARG A 22 -25.47 22.90 -7.16
N ALA A 23 -25.77 22.58 -5.89
CA ALA A 23 -25.14 21.49 -5.13
C ALA A 23 -25.24 20.09 -5.79
N PHE A 24 -26.30 19.82 -6.55
CA PHE A 24 -26.48 18.54 -7.25
C PHE A 24 -25.40 18.27 -8.32
N ARG A 25 -24.70 19.30 -8.79
CA ARG A 25 -23.57 19.16 -9.72
C ARG A 25 -22.43 18.34 -9.11
N ALA A 26 -22.29 18.31 -7.77
CA ALA A 26 -21.34 17.46 -7.10
C ALA A 26 -21.60 15.96 -7.41
N ASP A 27 -22.86 15.55 -7.44
CA ASP A 27 -23.20 14.16 -7.77
C ASP A 27 -22.87 13.80 -9.22
N GLN A 28 -23.08 14.75 -10.15
CA GLN A 28 -22.70 14.54 -11.55
C GLN A 28 -21.18 14.45 -11.72
N ILE A 29 -20.41 15.28 -11.03
CA ILE A 29 -18.96 15.22 -11.02
C ILE A 29 -18.48 13.85 -10.48
N LEU A 30 -18.99 13.43 -9.32
CA LEU A 30 -18.61 12.15 -8.71
C LEU A 30 -19.04 10.95 -9.54
N GLN A 31 -20.21 11.01 -10.17
CA GLN A 31 -20.65 10.01 -11.13
C GLN A 31 -19.66 9.90 -12.29
N ALA A 32 -19.32 11.02 -12.93
CA ALA A 32 -18.38 11.04 -14.04
C ALA A 32 -17.01 10.47 -13.65
N LEU A 33 -16.43 10.93 -12.53
CA LEU A 33 -15.11 10.51 -12.09
C LEU A 33 -15.04 9.04 -11.66
N TYR A 34 -16.03 8.52 -10.91
CA TYR A 34 -15.93 7.24 -10.19
C TYR A 34 -16.88 6.15 -10.66
N ARG A 35 -17.81 6.43 -11.58
CA ARG A 35 -18.73 5.46 -12.17
C ARG A 35 -18.55 5.36 -13.68
N ASP A 36 -18.42 6.52 -14.33
CA ASP A 36 -18.23 6.57 -15.78
C ASP A 36 -16.74 6.51 -16.16
N TYR A 37 -15.85 6.60 -15.14
CA TYR A 37 -14.38 6.49 -15.28
C TYR A 37 -13.78 7.43 -16.32
N ILE A 38 -14.27 8.67 -16.37
CA ILE A 38 -13.75 9.64 -17.32
C ILE A 38 -12.27 9.94 -17.05
N THR A 39 -11.52 10.12 -18.12
CA THR A 39 -10.11 10.55 -18.11
C THR A 39 -9.94 11.98 -18.62
N ASP A 40 -11.02 12.57 -19.13
CA ASP A 40 -11.10 13.94 -19.55
C ASP A 40 -12.51 14.50 -19.28
N TRP A 41 -12.59 15.80 -18.91
CA TRP A 41 -13.86 16.44 -18.59
C TRP A 41 -14.80 16.54 -19.79
N ASP A 42 -14.30 16.45 -21.03
CA ASP A 42 -15.17 16.40 -22.23
C ASP A 42 -16.11 15.20 -22.23
N GLN A 43 -15.72 14.12 -21.57
CA GLN A 43 -16.53 12.91 -21.43
C GLN A 43 -17.70 13.09 -20.44
N ALA A 44 -17.65 14.10 -19.55
CA ALA A 44 -18.72 14.40 -18.59
C ALA A 44 -19.91 15.11 -19.24
N THR A 45 -20.57 14.49 -20.20
CA THR A 45 -21.62 15.11 -21.03
C THR A 45 -22.88 15.55 -20.27
N THR A 46 -23.07 15.07 -19.04
CA THR A 46 -24.13 15.52 -18.12
C THR A 46 -23.87 16.91 -17.54
N LEU A 47 -22.63 17.44 -17.67
CA LEU A 47 -22.25 18.77 -17.24
C LEU A 47 -22.32 19.75 -18.43
N PRO A 48 -22.71 21.02 -18.19
CA PRO A 48 -22.67 22.08 -19.22
C PRO A 48 -21.27 22.25 -19.80
N LYS A 49 -21.20 22.57 -21.09
CA LYS A 49 -19.91 22.71 -21.80
C LYS A 49 -18.98 23.73 -21.12
N ASP A 50 -19.50 24.93 -20.83
CA ASP A 50 -18.70 25.99 -20.21
C ASP A 50 -18.17 25.58 -18.83
N PHE A 51 -18.95 24.81 -18.08
CA PHE A 51 -18.53 24.28 -16.80
C PHE A 51 -17.44 23.20 -16.94
N ARG A 52 -17.51 22.35 -17.96
CA ARG A 52 -16.43 21.38 -18.24
C ARG A 52 -15.11 22.07 -18.57
N GLU A 53 -15.13 23.16 -19.34
CA GLU A 53 -13.93 23.96 -19.64
C GLU A 53 -13.34 24.60 -18.36
N GLN A 54 -14.18 25.09 -17.44
CA GLN A 54 -13.73 25.56 -16.13
C GLN A 54 -13.07 24.44 -15.32
N LEU A 55 -13.70 23.24 -15.28
CA LEU A 55 -13.16 22.09 -14.55
C LEU A 55 -11.82 21.61 -15.13
N LYS A 56 -11.61 21.64 -16.45
CA LYS A 56 -10.33 21.32 -17.07
C LYS A 56 -9.21 22.24 -16.57
N THR A 57 -9.51 23.52 -16.44
CA THR A 57 -8.53 24.53 -16.01
C THR A 57 -8.28 24.49 -14.52
N GLU A 58 -9.34 24.41 -13.69
CA GLU A 58 -9.23 24.57 -12.25
C GLU A 58 -8.98 23.24 -11.51
N PHE A 59 -9.53 22.15 -12.03
CA PHE A 59 -9.48 20.80 -11.44
C PHE A 59 -9.19 19.74 -12.51
N PRO A 60 -8.02 19.80 -13.18
CA PRO A 60 -7.70 18.80 -14.19
C PRO A 60 -7.69 17.40 -13.60
N ILE A 61 -8.08 16.41 -14.41
CA ILE A 61 -7.96 15.00 -14.07
C ILE A 61 -6.50 14.59 -14.28
N THR A 62 -5.93 13.89 -13.29
CA THR A 62 -4.56 13.38 -13.35
C THR A 62 -4.41 12.40 -14.49
N LYS A 63 -3.45 12.62 -15.35
CA LYS A 63 -3.15 11.74 -16.47
C LYS A 63 -2.11 10.73 -16.07
N THR A 64 -2.42 9.46 -16.28
CA THR A 64 -1.47 8.36 -16.14
C THR A 64 -1.51 7.52 -17.42
N LYS A 65 -0.43 6.82 -17.70
CA LYS A 65 -0.33 5.90 -18.83
C LYS A 65 0.21 4.57 -18.36
N THR A 66 -0.49 3.48 -18.65
CA THR A 66 0.09 2.15 -18.51
C THR A 66 1.15 1.96 -19.59
N LEU A 67 2.41 1.90 -19.17
CA LEU A 67 3.58 1.78 -20.05
C LEU A 67 3.90 0.33 -20.37
N GLU A 68 3.72 -0.56 -19.38
CA GLU A 68 4.02 -1.98 -19.50
C GLU A 68 3.03 -2.80 -18.66
N VAL A 69 2.70 -3.99 -19.13
CA VAL A 69 1.93 -5.00 -18.40
C VAL A 69 2.70 -6.31 -18.42
N SER A 70 3.19 -6.74 -17.26
CA SER A 70 3.82 -8.06 -17.08
C SER A 70 2.81 -9.02 -16.47
N LYS A 71 2.63 -10.20 -17.05
CA LYS A 71 1.66 -11.22 -16.59
C LYS A 71 2.38 -12.43 -16.04
N SER A 72 1.98 -12.87 -14.86
CA SER A 72 2.43 -14.11 -14.23
C SER A 72 1.54 -15.29 -14.61
N SER A 73 2.10 -16.50 -14.55
CA SER A 73 1.37 -17.75 -14.78
C SER A 73 0.20 -17.99 -13.81
N ASP A 74 0.24 -17.40 -12.63
CA ASP A 74 -0.83 -17.48 -11.63
C ASP A 74 -1.95 -16.41 -11.81
N GLY A 75 -1.91 -15.68 -12.94
CA GLY A 75 -2.87 -14.63 -13.28
C GLY A 75 -2.57 -13.25 -12.68
N THR A 76 -1.54 -13.13 -11.84
CA THR A 76 -1.09 -11.84 -11.31
C THR A 76 -0.57 -10.95 -12.46
N GLN A 77 -0.92 -9.66 -12.42
CA GLN A 77 -0.48 -8.69 -13.42
C GLN A 77 0.23 -7.54 -12.72
N LYS A 78 1.42 -7.18 -13.19
CA LYS A 78 2.13 -5.98 -12.77
C LYS A 78 2.04 -4.93 -13.88
N LEU A 79 1.61 -3.74 -13.51
CA LEU A 79 1.51 -2.59 -14.40
C LEU A 79 2.61 -1.60 -14.04
N LEU A 80 3.32 -1.10 -15.04
CA LEU A 80 4.16 0.08 -14.92
C LEU A 80 3.32 1.30 -15.32
N ILE A 81 3.09 2.19 -14.37
CA ILE A 81 2.27 3.40 -14.54
C ILE A 81 3.19 4.60 -14.68
N GLY A 82 3.17 5.24 -15.83
CA GLY A 82 3.85 6.52 -16.09
C GLY A 82 3.05 7.70 -15.52
N LEU A 83 3.75 8.62 -14.87
CA LEU A 83 3.24 9.84 -14.27
C LEU A 83 3.48 11.05 -15.17
N GLU A 84 2.84 12.19 -14.88
CA GLU A 84 2.91 13.40 -15.74
C GLU A 84 4.32 14.04 -15.78
N ASP A 85 5.13 13.81 -14.78
CA ASP A 85 6.51 14.33 -14.68
C ASP A 85 7.58 13.44 -15.33
N GLY A 86 7.16 12.33 -15.96
CA GLY A 86 8.05 11.34 -16.56
C GLY A 86 8.54 10.25 -15.62
N GLU A 87 8.22 10.34 -14.32
CA GLU A 87 8.48 9.25 -13.38
C GLU A 87 7.47 8.10 -13.54
N SER A 88 7.74 6.98 -12.87
CA SER A 88 6.83 5.84 -12.94
C SER A 88 6.76 5.07 -11.61
N VAL A 89 5.63 4.40 -11.41
CA VAL A 89 5.42 3.47 -10.28
C VAL A 89 4.88 2.14 -10.78
N GLU A 90 5.10 1.09 -9.99
CA GLU A 90 4.54 -0.23 -10.29
C GLU A 90 3.35 -0.52 -9.36
N THR A 91 2.26 -1.03 -9.93
CA THR A 91 1.09 -1.56 -9.21
C THR A 91 0.85 -3.02 -9.59
N VAL A 92 0.30 -3.82 -8.68
CA VAL A 92 0.08 -5.25 -8.93
C VAL A 92 -1.38 -5.61 -8.72
N LEU A 93 -1.95 -6.31 -9.69
CA LEU A 93 -3.29 -6.88 -9.64
C LEU A 93 -3.19 -8.38 -9.35
N ILE A 94 -3.80 -8.80 -8.25
CA ILE A 94 -3.69 -10.17 -7.73
C ILE A 94 -5.08 -10.79 -7.71
N PRO A 95 -5.41 -11.66 -8.69
CA PRO A 95 -6.69 -12.38 -8.72
C PRO A 95 -6.67 -13.53 -7.72
N ALA A 96 -7.82 -13.74 -7.07
CA ALA A 96 -8.11 -14.92 -6.27
C ALA A 96 -9.62 -15.21 -6.34
N THR A 97 -10.05 -16.40 -5.92
CA THR A 97 -11.47 -16.75 -5.91
C THR A 97 -12.28 -15.75 -5.07
N GLY A 98 -13.22 -15.05 -5.68
CA GLY A 98 -14.05 -14.04 -5.04
C GLY A 98 -13.31 -12.77 -4.58
N ARG A 99 -12.05 -12.58 -5.01
CA ARG A 99 -11.23 -11.45 -4.59
C ARG A 99 -10.30 -10.98 -5.70
N PHE A 100 -10.29 -9.68 -5.95
CA PHE A 100 -9.35 -9.04 -6.86
C PHE A 100 -8.63 -7.91 -6.10
N THR A 101 -7.37 -8.14 -5.73
CA THR A 101 -6.60 -7.22 -4.88
C THR A 101 -5.66 -6.38 -5.73
N GLN A 102 -5.64 -5.08 -5.49
CA GLN A 102 -4.62 -4.20 -6.03
C GLN A 102 -3.60 -3.82 -4.94
N CYS A 103 -2.32 -4.01 -5.26
CA CYS A 103 -1.19 -3.53 -4.46
C CYS A 103 -0.77 -2.18 -5.01
N ILE A 104 -0.94 -1.10 -4.23
CA ILE A 104 -0.68 0.28 -4.64
C ILE A 104 0.57 0.85 -3.98
N SER A 105 1.18 1.81 -4.68
CA SER A 105 2.39 2.54 -4.29
C SER A 105 2.05 3.89 -3.64
N THR A 106 2.97 4.44 -2.87
CA THR A 106 2.83 5.74 -2.20
C THR A 106 3.97 6.71 -2.50
N GLN A 107 5.05 6.22 -3.08
CA GLN A 107 6.23 7.00 -3.44
C GLN A 107 6.83 6.48 -4.74
N VAL A 108 7.54 7.32 -5.46
CA VAL A 108 8.46 6.93 -6.54
C VAL A 108 9.76 6.48 -5.89
N GLY A 109 9.99 5.16 -5.83
CA GLY A 109 11.03 4.56 -5.00
C GLY A 109 10.64 4.44 -3.52
N CYS A 110 11.61 4.20 -2.64
CA CYS A 110 11.38 4.10 -1.18
C CYS A 110 12.64 4.49 -0.41
N GLY A 111 12.51 5.39 0.55
CA GLY A 111 13.64 5.88 1.37
C GLY A 111 14.00 4.99 2.55
N MET A 112 13.30 3.88 2.78
CA MET A 112 13.49 3.05 3.99
C MET A 112 14.71 2.12 3.92
N GLY A 113 15.18 1.78 2.71
CA GLY A 113 16.41 1.01 2.52
C GLY A 113 16.38 -0.42 3.04
N CYS A 114 15.20 -1.06 3.12
CA CYS A 114 15.09 -2.46 3.57
C CYS A 114 15.91 -3.38 2.66
N ALA A 115 16.82 -4.18 3.24
CA ALA A 115 17.81 -4.96 2.50
C ALA A 115 17.21 -6.00 1.54
N PHE A 116 16.01 -6.47 1.82
CA PHE A 116 15.29 -7.50 1.04
C PHE A 116 14.27 -6.91 0.05
N CYS A 117 14.25 -5.58 -0.16
CA CYS A 117 13.22 -4.91 -0.96
C CYS A 117 13.82 -4.08 -2.10
N ALA A 118 13.46 -4.41 -3.33
CA ALA A 118 13.95 -3.73 -4.53
C ALA A 118 13.51 -2.26 -4.62
N SER A 119 12.36 -1.90 -4.03
CA SER A 119 11.87 -0.51 -4.01
C SER A 119 12.80 0.44 -3.26
N GLY A 120 13.54 -0.07 -2.25
CA GLY A 120 14.49 0.72 -1.46
C GLY A 120 15.89 0.80 -2.07
N ALA A 121 16.21 -0.03 -3.06
CA ALA A 121 17.57 -0.18 -3.58
C ALA A 121 18.14 1.10 -4.24
N ARG A 122 17.28 1.98 -4.76
CA ARG A 122 17.64 3.25 -5.41
C ARG A 122 17.19 4.48 -4.63
N GLY A 123 16.71 4.30 -3.40
CA GLY A 123 16.17 5.38 -2.59
C GLY A 123 14.79 5.87 -3.04
N VAL A 124 14.40 7.04 -2.59
CA VAL A 124 13.14 7.72 -2.94
C VAL A 124 13.43 8.93 -3.81
N VAL A 125 12.65 9.11 -4.88
CA VAL A 125 12.68 10.32 -5.72
C VAL A 125 11.74 11.36 -5.10
N ARG A 126 10.46 10.99 -4.92
CA ARG A 126 9.43 11.82 -4.30
C ARG A 126 8.26 11.01 -3.78
N SER A 127 7.47 11.62 -2.94
CA SER A 127 6.15 11.10 -2.57
C SER A 127 5.16 11.27 -3.71
N LEU A 128 4.19 10.35 -3.81
CA LEU A 128 3.02 10.51 -4.68
C LEU A 128 2.02 11.47 -4.03
N THR A 129 1.34 12.25 -4.84
CA THR A 129 0.17 13.03 -4.42
C THR A 129 -1.07 12.13 -4.31
N ALA A 130 -2.09 12.58 -3.59
CA ALA A 130 -3.32 11.80 -3.41
C ALA A 130 -4.00 11.45 -4.74
N ASP A 131 -3.98 12.38 -5.69
CA ASP A 131 -4.53 12.17 -7.03
C ASP A 131 -3.74 11.16 -7.85
N GLU A 132 -2.41 11.09 -7.71
CA GLU A 132 -1.58 10.07 -8.35
C GLU A 132 -1.86 8.68 -7.77
N ILE A 133 -2.03 8.56 -6.45
CA ILE A 133 -2.41 7.29 -5.79
C ILE A 133 -3.81 6.84 -6.24
N VAL A 134 -4.76 7.77 -6.36
CA VAL A 134 -6.10 7.48 -6.89
C VAL A 134 -6.02 7.11 -8.36
N ALA A 135 -5.20 7.80 -9.17
CA ALA A 135 -5.00 7.48 -10.58
C ALA A 135 -4.42 6.07 -10.79
N GLU A 136 -3.46 5.67 -9.96
CA GLU A 136 -2.93 4.31 -9.92
C GLU A 136 -4.05 3.28 -9.62
N TYR A 137 -4.90 3.56 -8.62
CA TYR A 137 -6.06 2.71 -8.31
C TYR A 137 -7.02 2.62 -9.49
N MET A 138 -7.31 3.73 -10.15
CA MET A 138 -8.23 3.78 -11.30
C MET A 138 -7.66 3.00 -12.50
N ALA A 139 -6.35 3.02 -12.72
CA ALA A 139 -5.69 2.22 -13.76
C ALA A 139 -5.89 0.71 -13.53
N GLY A 140 -5.81 0.25 -12.28
CA GLY A 140 -6.12 -1.15 -11.93
C GLY A 140 -7.60 -1.48 -12.10
N ARG A 141 -8.48 -0.58 -11.70
CA ARG A 141 -9.93 -0.74 -11.81
C ARG A 141 -10.43 -0.83 -13.26
N ALA A 142 -9.73 -0.23 -14.19
CA ALA A 142 -10.03 -0.36 -15.62
C ALA A 142 -9.85 -1.80 -16.15
N LEU A 143 -9.12 -2.64 -15.43
CA LEU A 143 -8.87 -4.06 -15.77
C LEU A 143 -9.75 -5.05 -15.00
N GLY A 144 -10.52 -4.59 -14.03
CA GLY A 144 -11.44 -5.41 -13.27
C GLY A 144 -11.95 -4.75 -11.99
N GLU A 145 -12.99 -5.32 -11.39
CA GLU A 145 -13.55 -4.81 -10.16
C GLU A 145 -12.62 -5.08 -8.96
N ILE A 146 -11.94 -4.05 -8.47
CA ILE A 146 -11.06 -4.15 -7.31
C ILE A 146 -11.91 -4.34 -6.05
N THR A 147 -11.73 -5.47 -5.38
CA THR A 147 -12.43 -5.80 -4.13
C THR A 147 -11.60 -5.49 -2.89
N ASN A 148 -10.28 -5.39 -3.03
CA ASN A 148 -9.35 -5.12 -1.95
C ASN A 148 -8.15 -4.29 -2.40
N ILE A 149 -7.62 -3.49 -1.48
CA ILE A 149 -6.35 -2.78 -1.67
C ILE A 149 -5.37 -3.19 -0.58
N VAL A 150 -4.10 -3.33 -0.96
CA VAL A 150 -2.97 -3.40 -0.03
C VAL A 150 -2.00 -2.29 -0.38
N VAL A 151 -1.66 -1.42 0.58
CA VAL A 151 -0.67 -0.37 0.43
C VAL A 151 0.70 -0.98 0.78
N MET A 152 1.20 -1.82 -0.13
CA MET A 152 2.42 -2.62 0.02
C MET A 152 3.30 -2.54 -1.24
N GLY A 153 3.03 -1.56 -2.11
CA GLY A 153 3.82 -1.25 -3.29
C GLY A 153 5.08 -0.48 -2.94
N MET A 154 5.48 0.43 -3.83
CA MET A 154 6.65 1.27 -3.63
C MET A 154 6.35 2.37 -2.62
N GLY A 155 7.28 2.59 -1.66
CA GLY A 155 7.19 3.66 -0.68
C GLY A 155 6.76 3.20 0.72
N GLU A 156 6.90 4.14 1.68
CA GLU A 156 6.43 4.00 3.07
C GLU A 156 5.23 4.93 3.27
N PRO A 157 4.02 4.40 3.49
CA PRO A 157 2.82 5.23 3.60
C PRO A 157 2.87 6.21 4.78
N PHE A 158 3.53 5.87 5.89
CA PHE A 158 3.65 6.81 7.01
C PHE A 158 4.69 7.92 6.77
N ALA A 159 5.58 7.75 5.81
CA ALA A 159 6.45 8.84 5.33
C ALA A 159 5.73 9.77 4.35
N ASN A 160 4.64 9.31 3.72
CA ASN A 160 3.74 10.08 2.87
C ASN A 160 2.31 10.08 3.45
N TYR A 161 2.19 10.34 4.75
CA TYR A 161 0.96 10.07 5.50
C TYR A 161 -0.26 10.82 4.96
N ASP A 162 -0.15 12.14 4.82
CA ASP A 162 -1.31 13.00 4.53
C ASP A 162 -1.90 12.71 3.13
N GLU A 163 -1.05 12.56 2.12
CA GLU A 163 -1.47 12.23 0.76
C GLU A 163 -2.02 10.81 0.66
N THR A 164 -1.37 9.84 1.32
CA THR A 164 -1.84 8.46 1.38
C THR A 164 -3.21 8.37 2.03
N MET A 165 -3.38 9.00 3.19
CA MET A 165 -4.66 8.98 3.90
C MET A 165 -5.75 9.69 3.13
N ARG A 166 -5.42 10.80 2.44
CA ARG A 166 -6.37 11.50 1.57
C ARG A 166 -6.84 10.59 0.43
N ALA A 167 -5.92 9.91 -0.25
CA ALA A 167 -6.24 8.95 -1.31
C ALA A 167 -7.12 7.80 -0.80
N LEU A 168 -6.76 7.19 0.34
CA LEU A 168 -7.54 6.09 0.91
C LEU A 168 -8.94 6.51 1.37
N LYS A 169 -9.09 7.74 1.91
CA LYS A 169 -10.41 8.33 2.23
C LYS A 169 -11.26 8.53 0.98
N LEU A 170 -10.66 8.98 -0.13
CA LEU A 170 -11.34 9.10 -1.43
C LEU A 170 -11.82 7.75 -1.95
N ILE A 171 -10.95 6.74 -1.93
CA ILE A 171 -11.28 5.38 -2.38
C ILE A 171 -12.35 4.74 -1.49
N ASN A 172 -12.33 5.00 -0.19
CA ASN A 172 -13.32 4.48 0.77
C ASN A 172 -14.66 5.23 0.73
N ALA A 173 -14.68 6.48 0.23
CA ALA A 173 -15.87 7.32 0.28
C ALA A 173 -17.08 6.69 -0.43
N GLY A 174 -18.25 6.69 0.22
CA GLY A 174 -19.47 6.09 -0.32
C GLY A 174 -19.96 6.69 -1.64
N ARG A 175 -19.67 7.97 -1.87
CA ARG A 175 -19.92 8.70 -3.14
C ARG A 175 -18.73 8.66 -4.12
N GLY A 176 -17.60 8.05 -3.72
CA GLY A 176 -16.43 7.75 -4.53
C GLY A 176 -16.46 6.30 -5.04
N PRO A 177 -15.31 5.64 -5.14
CA PRO A 177 -15.21 4.21 -5.47
C PRO A 177 -15.95 3.29 -4.51
N ASN A 178 -16.16 3.70 -3.26
CA ASN A 178 -16.92 2.99 -2.22
C ASN A 178 -16.29 1.64 -1.81
N LEU A 179 -14.97 1.56 -1.77
CA LEU A 179 -14.30 0.37 -1.26
C LEU A 179 -14.34 0.39 0.28
N GLY A 180 -14.94 -0.62 0.90
CA GLY A 180 -15.09 -0.69 2.36
C GLY A 180 -13.74 -0.62 3.10
N ALA A 181 -13.66 0.10 4.21
CA ALA A 181 -12.40 0.32 4.95
C ALA A 181 -11.68 -1.00 5.33
N ARG A 182 -12.43 -2.05 5.68
CA ARG A 182 -11.87 -3.39 6.01
C ARG A 182 -11.28 -4.14 4.80
N HIS A 183 -11.51 -3.65 3.60
CA HIS A 183 -10.92 -4.16 2.37
C HIS A 183 -9.63 -3.41 1.98
N ILE A 184 -9.20 -2.46 2.82
CA ILE A 184 -7.99 -1.67 2.62
C ILE A 184 -7.01 -2.02 3.73
N THR A 185 -5.84 -2.57 3.37
CA THR A 185 -4.75 -2.87 4.28
C THR A 185 -3.64 -1.84 4.11
N LEU A 186 -3.36 -1.09 5.15
CA LEU A 186 -2.21 -0.20 5.22
C LEU A 186 -1.02 -0.96 5.80
N SER A 187 0.16 -0.87 5.18
CA SER A 187 1.38 -1.53 5.68
C SER A 187 2.45 -0.49 5.94
N THR A 188 3.15 -0.61 7.08
CA THR A 188 4.26 0.29 7.43
C THR A 188 5.47 -0.50 7.91
N CYS A 189 6.67 0.01 7.60
CA CYS A 189 7.92 -0.49 8.16
C CYS A 189 8.15 -0.08 9.62
N GLY A 190 7.23 0.68 10.23
CA GLY A 190 7.29 1.05 11.64
C GLY A 190 7.73 2.49 11.89
N VAL A 191 7.27 3.44 11.08
CA VAL A 191 7.42 4.88 11.36
C VAL A 191 6.48 5.25 12.51
N VAL A 192 6.99 5.20 13.74
CA VAL A 192 6.23 5.24 15.01
C VAL A 192 5.22 6.38 15.12
N PRO A 193 5.52 7.65 14.74
CA PRO A 193 4.53 8.73 14.84
C PRO A 193 3.24 8.51 14.04
N GLY A 194 3.28 7.68 12.98
CA GLY A 194 2.11 7.38 12.13
C GLY A 194 1.03 6.57 12.85
N PHE A 195 1.37 5.78 13.87
CA PHE A 195 0.39 4.96 14.60
C PHE A 195 -0.63 5.80 15.36
N ALA A 196 -0.19 6.84 16.07
CA ALA A 196 -1.08 7.75 16.78
C ALA A 196 -1.97 8.55 15.83
N LYS A 197 -1.41 9.01 14.70
CA LYS A 197 -2.18 9.68 13.65
C LYS A 197 -3.27 8.76 13.10
N LEU A 198 -2.92 7.51 12.73
CA LEU A 198 -3.87 6.54 12.19
C LEU A 198 -4.96 6.17 13.21
N ALA A 199 -4.62 6.02 14.49
CA ALA A 199 -5.61 5.77 15.53
C ALA A 199 -6.63 6.92 15.66
N ALA A 200 -6.19 8.17 15.49
CA ALA A 200 -7.04 9.36 15.56
C ALA A 200 -7.99 9.52 14.35
N GLU A 201 -7.70 8.87 13.20
CA GLU A 201 -8.56 8.92 12.02
C GLU A 201 -9.95 8.28 12.24
N GLY A 202 -10.06 7.35 13.18
CA GLY A 202 -11.31 6.63 13.45
C GLY A 202 -11.78 5.71 12.34
N ILE A 203 -10.98 5.52 11.27
CA ILE A 203 -11.32 4.68 10.11
C ILE A 203 -10.80 3.25 10.35
N GLN A 204 -11.59 2.26 9.96
CA GLN A 204 -11.31 0.86 10.24
C GLN A 204 -10.45 0.19 9.14
N PHE A 205 -9.36 0.83 8.71
CA PHE A 205 -8.40 0.16 7.83
C PHE A 205 -7.70 -0.99 8.56
N GLU A 206 -7.34 -2.06 7.83
CA GLU A 206 -6.47 -3.12 8.36
C GLU A 206 -5.03 -2.57 8.42
N LEU A 207 -4.30 -2.93 9.48
CA LEU A 207 -2.91 -2.51 9.66
C LEU A 207 -1.95 -3.69 9.68
N SER A 208 -0.99 -3.68 8.76
CA SER A 208 0.17 -4.56 8.76
C SER A 208 1.43 -3.78 9.18
N VAL A 209 2.30 -4.45 9.92
CA VAL A 209 3.58 -3.89 10.39
C VAL A 209 4.72 -4.81 9.98
N SER A 210 5.61 -4.30 9.17
CA SER A 210 6.83 -4.99 8.73
C SER A 210 7.80 -5.10 9.91
N LEU A 211 7.86 -6.28 10.54
CA LEU A 211 8.77 -6.55 11.66
C LEU A 211 10.08 -7.20 11.17
N HIS A 212 9.97 -8.30 10.42
CA HIS A 212 11.00 -9.05 9.69
C HIS A 212 12.23 -9.49 10.49
N ALA A 213 12.37 -9.10 11.75
CA ALA A 213 13.42 -9.55 12.66
C ALA A 213 12.89 -9.65 14.09
N PRO A 214 13.41 -10.57 14.92
CA PRO A 214 12.95 -10.73 16.31
C PRO A 214 13.67 -9.79 17.29
N ASN A 215 14.81 -9.21 16.93
CA ASN A 215 15.63 -8.33 17.77
C ASN A 215 16.23 -7.16 16.98
N ASP A 216 16.71 -6.15 17.71
CA ASP A 216 17.22 -4.91 17.11
C ASP A 216 18.48 -5.13 16.27
N ALA A 217 19.40 -6.01 16.70
CA ALA A 217 20.64 -6.26 15.97
C ALA A 217 20.35 -6.73 14.54
N LEU A 218 19.48 -7.72 14.38
CA LEU A 218 19.11 -8.23 13.07
C LEU A 218 18.19 -7.27 12.31
N ARG A 219 17.33 -6.52 13.03
CA ARG A 219 16.46 -5.55 12.40
C ARG A 219 17.21 -4.34 11.87
N ASP A 220 18.28 -3.91 12.52
CA ASP A 220 19.15 -2.82 12.05
C ASP A 220 19.82 -3.14 10.70
N GLU A 221 20.16 -4.42 10.49
CA GLU A 221 20.75 -4.90 9.24
C GLU A 221 19.70 -5.02 8.12
N LEU A 222 18.52 -5.54 8.44
CA LEU A 222 17.45 -5.80 7.46
C LEU A 222 16.60 -4.57 7.15
N MET A 223 16.40 -3.69 8.15
CA MET A 223 15.50 -2.54 8.09
C MET A 223 16.11 -1.35 8.82
N PRO A 224 16.87 -0.47 8.14
CA PRO A 224 17.55 0.67 8.75
C PRO A 224 16.66 1.64 9.56
N VAL A 225 15.35 1.63 9.29
CA VAL A 225 14.36 2.40 10.07
C VAL A 225 14.40 2.05 11.56
N ASN A 226 14.86 0.84 11.94
CA ASN A 226 14.98 0.39 13.33
C ASN A 226 15.96 1.25 14.14
N LYS A 227 17.00 1.77 13.51
CA LYS A 227 17.96 2.69 14.18
C LYS A 227 17.30 3.96 14.72
N LYS A 228 16.19 4.38 14.09
CA LYS A 228 15.41 5.53 14.54
C LYS A 228 14.27 5.13 15.50
N TRP A 229 13.66 3.98 15.28
CA TRP A 229 12.57 3.43 16.08
C TRP A 229 12.82 1.96 16.38
N PRO A 230 13.54 1.65 17.48
CA PRO A 230 13.84 0.28 17.90
C PRO A 230 12.58 -0.54 18.14
N ILE A 231 12.73 -1.87 18.15
CA ILE A 231 11.59 -2.81 18.31
C ILE A 231 10.76 -2.48 19.55
N ASN A 232 11.37 -2.07 20.65
CA ASN A 232 10.65 -1.74 21.87
C ASN A 232 9.69 -0.56 21.68
N GLU A 233 10.11 0.49 20.98
CA GLU A 233 9.27 1.65 20.68
C GLU A 233 8.17 1.27 19.67
N LEU A 234 8.51 0.50 18.65
CA LEU A 234 7.57 0.01 17.66
C LEU A 234 6.46 -0.82 18.30
N LEU A 235 6.81 -1.79 19.15
CA LEU A 235 5.82 -2.64 19.82
C LEU A 235 4.97 -1.85 20.82
N ALA A 236 5.53 -0.87 21.50
CA ALA A 236 4.78 0.04 22.38
C ALA A 236 3.74 0.84 21.56
N ALA A 237 4.12 1.37 20.39
CA ALA A 237 3.19 2.07 19.50
C ALA A 237 2.09 1.13 18.96
N CYS A 238 2.44 -0.11 18.59
CA CYS A 238 1.49 -1.13 18.18
C CYS A 238 0.50 -1.48 19.30
N ALA A 239 0.97 -1.66 20.54
CA ALA A 239 0.12 -1.94 21.69
C ALA A 239 -0.82 -0.76 22.01
N ALA A 240 -0.34 0.47 21.92
CA ALA A 240 -1.15 1.67 22.07
C ALA A 240 -2.25 1.75 21.00
N TYR A 241 -1.89 1.47 19.74
CA TYR A 241 -2.84 1.42 18.62
C TYR A 241 -3.94 0.39 18.83
N THR A 242 -3.58 -0.86 19.17
CA THR A 242 -4.58 -1.93 19.41
C THR A 242 -5.49 -1.60 20.60
N LYS A 243 -4.93 -0.99 21.65
CA LYS A 243 -5.70 -0.53 22.81
C LYS A 243 -6.71 0.55 22.44
N ALA A 244 -6.31 1.53 21.64
CA ALA A 244 -7.15 2.65 21.23
C ALA A 244 -8.24 2.25 20.24
N THR A 245 -7.89 1.44 19.23
CA THR A 245 -8.76 1.14 18.08
C THR A 245 -9.54 -0.16 18.22
N LYS A 246 -9.15 -1.06 19.13
CA LYS A 246 -9.64 -2.43 19.26
C LYS A 246 -9.47 -3.24 17.95
N ARG A 247 -8.44 -2.92 17.16
CA ARG A 247 -8.13 -3.54 15.89
C ARG A 247 -6.93 -4.47 16.00
N ILE A 248 -6.97 -5.58 15.25
CA ILE A 248 -5.85 -6.52 15.15
C ILE A 248 -4.73 -5.89 14.31
N ILE A 249 -3.48 -6.05 14.74
CA ILE A 249 -2.30 -5.78 13.93
C ILE A 249 -1.78 -7.10 13.36
N THR A 250 -1.40 -7.06 12.08
CA THR A 250 -0.70 -8.17 11.43
C THR A 250 0.79 -7.83 11.33
N PHE A 251 1.64 -8.60 12.01
CA PHE A 251 3.09 -8.51 11.80
C PHE A 251 3.48 -9.31 10.58
N GLU A 252 4.10 -8.65 9.61
CA GLU A 252 4.69 -9.30 8.44
C GLU A 252 6.13 -9.72 8.79
N TYR A 253 6.47 -10.99 8.53
CA TYR A 253 7.80 -11.54 8.77
C TYR A 253 8.28 -12.29 7.53
N THR A 254 9.18 -11.66 6.78
CA THR A 254 9.85 -12.28 5.64
C THR A 254 10.95 -13.18 6.15
N VAL A 255 10.82 -14.47 5.89
CA VAL A 255 11.81 -15.48 6.30
C VAL A 255 12.89 -15.58 5.23
N ILE A 256 14.15 -15.37 5.63
CA ILE A 256 15.34 -15.35 4.77
C ILE A 256 16.29 -16.46 5.22
N LYS A 257 16.59 -17.40 4.30
CA LYS A 257 17.42 -18.57 4.61
C LYS A 257 18.79 -18.19 5.16
N GLY A 258 19.13 -18.75 6.32
CA GLY A 258 20.41 -18.54 7.00
C GLY A 258 20.58 -17.17 7.62
N VAL A 259 19.53 -16.33 7.68
CA VAL A 259 19.57 -14.98 8.24
C VAL A 259 18.65 -14.87 9.46
N ASN A 260 17.35 -15.07 9.29
CA ASN A 260 16.35 -14.88 10.34
C ASN A 260 15.39 -16.10 10.45
N ASP A 261 15.81 -17.26 9.96
CA ASP A 261 15.00 -18.47 9.78
C ASP A 261 15.25 -19.57 10.83
N SER A 262 16.05 -19.28 11.86
CA SER A 262 16.35 -20.26 12.91
C SER A 262 15.18 -20.43 13.88
N ARG A 263 15.21 -21.55 14.63
CA ARG A 263 14.22 -21.83 15.71
C ARG A 263 14.24 -20.74 16.78
N GLU A 264 15.44 -20.28 17.15
CA GLU A 264 15.65 -19.22 18.16
C GLU A 264 15.00 -17.91 17.70
N CYS A 265 15.11 -17.58 16.41
CA CYS A 265 14.42 -16.43 15.81
C CYS A 265 12.89 -16.58 15.93
N ALA A 266 12.35 -17.76 15.71
CA ALA A 266 10.90 -18.00 15.82
C ALA A 266 10.43 -17.88 17.29
N GLU A 267 11.17 -18.43 18.25
CA GLU A 267 10.87 -18.33 19.67
C GLU A 267 10.95 -16.89 20.18
N GLU A 268 11.97 -16.15 19.74
CA GLU A 268 12.13 -14.74 20.07
C GLU A 268 11.01 -13.89 19.45
N LEU A 269 10.67 -14.11 18.18
CA LEU A 269 9.54 -13.46 17.53
C LEU A 269 8.24 -13.71 18.30
N ALA A 270 7.99 -14.95 18.76
CA ALA A 270 6.82 -15.25 19.56
C ALA A 270 6.76 -14.43 20.85
N ARG A 271 7.90 -14.26 21.53
CA ARG A 271 7.99 -13.39 22.73
C ARG A 271 7.66 -11.93 22.40
N GLN A 272 8.17 -11.40 21.28
CA GLN A 272 7.92 -10.03 20.88
C GLN A 272 6.43 -9.78 20.54
N VAL A 273 5.84 -10.66 19.72
CA VAL A 273 4.45 -10.52 19.29
C VAL A 273 3.46 -10.55 20.44
N LYS A 274 3.71 -11.39 21.47
CA LYS A 274 2.87 -11.48 22.68
C LYS A 274 2.80 -10.17 23.49
N ARG A 275 3.71 -9.24 23.28
CA ARG A 275 3.70 -7.90 23.93
C ARG A 275 2.62 -6.99 23.35
N VAL A 276 2.08 -7.32 22.18
CA VAL A 276 1.04 -6.54 21.51
C VAL A 276 -0.30 -7.31 21.61
N PRO A 277 -1.27 -6.80 22.37
CA PRO A 277 -2.60 -7.38 22.40
C PRO A 277 -3.22 -7.41 21.00
N MET A 278 -3.97 -8.47 20.68
CA MET A 278 -4.65 -8.58 19.37
C MET A 278 -3.68 -8.51 18.17
N ALA A 279 -2.59 -9.28 18.22
CA ALA A 279 -1.63 -9.39 17.12
C ALA A 279 -1.66 -10.80 16.51
N LYS A 280 -1.34 -10.86 15.21
CA LYS A 280 -1.11 -12.08 14.45
C LYS A 280 0.13 -11.92 13.57
N VAL A 281 0.65 -13.02 13.04
CA VAL A 281 1.84 -13.04 12.18
C VAL A 281 1.49 -13.59 10.80
N ASN A 282 1.96 -12.93 9.75
CA ASN A 282 2.07 -13.47 8.40
C ASN A 282 3.53 -13.84 8.14
N LEU A 283 3.80 -15.12 7.95
CA LEU A 283 5.10 -15.61 7.49
C LEU A 283 5.14 -15.57 5.97
N ILE A 284 6.16 -14.92 5.43
CA ILE A 284 6.36 -14.73 3.99
C ILE A 284 7.70 -15.34 3.61
N PRO A 285 7.77 -16.37 2.76
CA PRO A 285 9.07 -16.81 2.23
C PRO A 285 9.64 -15.69 1.34
N LEU A 286 10.92 -15.39 1.49
CA LEU A 286 11.59 -14.36 0.69
C LEU A 286 11.37 -14.60 -0.81
N SER A 287 11.00 -13.55 -1.53
CA SER A 287 11.09 -13.51 -2.99
C SER A 287 12.44 -12.89 -3.35
N PRO A 288 13.30 -13.58 -4.15
CA PRO A 288 14.64 -13.10 -4.47
C PRO A 288 14.62 -11.72 -5.12
N VAL A 289 15.61 -10.90 -4.80
CA VAL A 289 15.81 -9.56 -5.37
C VAL A 289 17.23 -9.45 -5.94
N SER A 290 17.37 -8.78 -7.08
CA SER A 290 18.63 -8.76 -7.83
C SER A 290 19.79 -8.07 -7.11
N HIS A 291 19.51 -7.06 -6.27
CA HIS A 291 20.53 -6.31 -5.53
C HIS A 291 21.05 -7.03 -4.28
N ARG A 292 20.42 -8.16 -3.87
CA ARG A 292 20.86 -9.03 -2.77
C ARG A 292 20.81 -10.50 -3.21
N PRO A 293 21.71 -10.90 -4.13
CA PRO A 293 21.76 -12.26 -4.65
C PRO A 293 22.20 -13.30 -3.59
N ASP A 294 22.76 -12.84 -2.48
CA ASP A 294 23.12 -13.62 -1.29
C ASP A 294 21.89 -14.05 -0.47
N PHE A 295 20.78 -13.29 -0.51
CA PHE A 295 19.55 -13.65 0.17
C PHE A 295 18.81 -14.77 -0.59
N LYS A 296 18.49 -15.84 0.13
CA LYS A 296 17.86 -17.04 -0.44
C LYS A 296 16.49 -17.29 0.18
N THR A 297 15.60 -17.85 -0.62
CA THR A 297 14.29 -18.34 -0.14
C THR A 297 14.52 -19.53 0.78
N PRO A 298 13.86 -19.59 1.96
CA PRO A 298 13.91 -20.76 2.84
C PRO A 298 13.18 -21.94 2.19
N ASP A 299 13.57 -23.16 2.55
CA ASP A 299 12.85 -24.36 2.17
C ASP A 299 11.52 -24.53 2.96
N GLU A 300 10.66 -25.41 2.47
CA GLU A 300 9.34 -25.64 3.08
C GLU A 300 9.45 -26.18 4.51
N ARG A 301 10.45 -27.04 4.79
CA ARG A 301 10.69 -27.59 6.12
C ARG A 301 10.99 -26.48 7.13
N THR A 302 11.81 -25.53 6.77
CA THR A 302 12.14 -24.35 7.58
C THR A 302 10.88 -23.50 7.83
N MET A 303 10.07 -23.24 6.80
CA MET A 303 8.83 -22.49 6.93
C MET A 303 7.82 -23.19 7.87
N LEU A 304 7.68 -24.51 7.75
CA LEU A 304 6.78 -25.30 8.62
C LEU A 304 7.30 -25.37 10.06
N MET A 305 8.61 -25.49 10.27
CA MET A 305 9.21 -25.42 11.61
C MET A 305 8.93 -24.06 12.26
N PHE A 306 9.12 -22.97 11.52
CA PHE A 306 8.88 -21.62 12.03
C PHE A 306 7.41 -21.41 12.39
N LEU A 307 6.49 -21.87 11.54
CA LEU A 307 5.05 -21.85 11.78
C LEU A 307 4.68 -22.66 13.05
N ASP A 308 5.20 -23.88 13.18
CA ASP A 308 4.95 -24.77 14.34
C ASP A 308 5.41 -24.12 15.64
N VAL A 309 6.60 -23.52 15.67
CA VAL A 309 7.11 -22.82 16.84
C VAL A 309 6.20 -21.67 17.26
N LEU A 310 5.75 -20.83 16.32
CA LEU A 310 4.85 -19.73 16.63
C LEU A 310 3.49 -20.21 17.13
N MET A 311 2.91 -21.24 16.51
CA MET A 311 1.63 -21.82 16.92
C MET A 311 1.72 -22.47 18.30
N LYS A 312 2.79 -23.23 18.61
CA LYS A 312 3.03 -23.80 19.94
C LYS A 312 3.20 -22.74 21.02
N ASN A 313 3.65 -21.56 20.63
CA ASN A 313 3.72 -20.39 21.49
C ASN A 313 2.42 -19.57 21.52
N HIS A 314 1.29 -20.10 21.01
CA HIS A 314 -0.03 -19.44 20.99
C HIS A 314 -0.04 -18.11 20.19
N VAL A 315 0.82 -17.96 19.18
CA VAL A 315 0.79 -16.84 18.24
C VAL A 315 -0.02 -17.25 17.02
N GLN A 316 -1.13 -16.56 16.77
CA GLN A 316 -1.93 -16.78 15.56
C GLN A 316 -1.06 -16.46 14.33
N THR A 317 -0.80 -17.45 13.48
CA THR A 317 0.16 -17.34 12.38
C THR A 317 -0.43 -17.91 11.10
N MET A 318 -0.17 -17.21 9.98
CA MET A 318 -0.51 -17.65 8.62
C MET A 318 0.75 -17.72 7.77
N LEU A 319 0.87 -18.78 6.98
CA LEU A 319 1.88 -18.86 5.93
C LEU A 319 1.32 -18.28 4.64
N ARG A 320 1.88 -17.14 4.21
CA ARG A 320 1.48 -16.46 2.98
C ARG A 320 2.30 -16.96 1.80
N ARG A 321 1.65 -17.55 0.81
CA ARG A 321 2.31 -17.90 -0.46
C ARG A 321 2.47 -16.65 -1.33
N SER A 322 3.70 -16.37 -1.78
CA SER A 322 3.97 -15.27 -2.71
C SER A 322 3.37 -15.57 -4.08
N ARG A 323 2.73 -14.58 -4.69
CA ARG A 323 2.18 -14.62 -6.05
C ARG A 323 2.99 -13.73 -6.97
N GLY A 324 2.90 -13.95 -8.28
CA GLY A 324 3.53 -13.10 -9.28
C GLY A 324 5.07 -13.20 -9.34
N LYS A 325 5.67 -14.29 -8.84
CA LYS A 325 7.14 -14.42 -8.75
C LYS A 325 7.84 -14.37 -10.12
N ASP A 326 7.25 -14.98 -11.12
CA ASP A 326 7.76 -15.07 -12.51
C ASP A 326 7.60 -13.76 -13.31
N ALA A 327 6.85 -12.80 -12.77
CA ALA A 327 6.66 -11.45 -13.32
C ALA A 327 7.33 -10.35 -12.48
N ASP A 328 8.23 -10.69 -11.54
CA ASP A 328 8.79 -9.75 -10.56
C ASP A 328 7.70 -8.91 -9.84
N ALA A 329 6.58 -9.54 -9.54
CA ALA A 329 5.40 -8.90 -8.95
C ALA A 329 5.15 -9.30 -7.48
N ALA A 330 5.99 -10.14 -6.89
CA ALA A 330 5.86 -10.54 -5.50
C ALA A 330 6.31 -9.41 -4.54
N CYS A 331 5.92 -9.55 -3.26
CA CYS A 331 6.33 -8.58 -2.23
C CYS A 331 7.84 -8.38 -2.21
N GLY A 332 8.27 -7.10 -2.19
CA GLY A 332 9.66 -6.68 -2.21
C GLY A 332 10.31 -6.65 -3.61
N GLN A 333 9.63 -7.08 -4.67
CA GLN A 333 10.20 -7.11 -6.03
C GLN A 333 9.89 -5.87 -6.87
N LEU A 334 8.93 -5.03 -6.46
CA LEU A 334 8.64 -3.77 -7.16
C LEU A 334 9.83 -2.82 -7.08
N ARG A 335 10.20 -2.23 -8.22
CA ARG A 335 11.42 -1.44 -8.33
C ARG A 335 11.20 -0.15 -9.10
N LEU A 336 11.96 0.88 -8.73
CA LEU A 336 12.05 2.11 -9.50
C LEU A 336 12.70 1.78 -10.85
N ARG A 337 11.94 1.97 -11.94
CA ARG A 337 12.44 1.93 -13.32
C ARG A 337 12.58 3.36 -13.80
N ARG A 338 13.79 3.77 -14.22
CA ARG A 338 13.94 4.97 -15.02
C ARG A 338 13.57 4.58 -16.45
N LEU A 339 12.66 5.32 -17.04
CA LEU A 339 12.43 5.26 -18.47
C LEU A 339 13.63 5.99 -19.07
N ASP A 340 14.59 5.23 -19.62
CA ASP A 340 15.64 5.82 -20.43
C ASP A 340 14.94 6.46 -21.63
N GLY A 341 15.02 7.82 -21.70
CA GLY A 341 14.44 8.65 -22.75
C GLY A 341 15.16 8.46 -24.07
#